data_1ac82fa34810de1795480675ae605ee8
#
_entry.id   1ac82fa34810de1795480675ae605ee8
#
_cell.length_a   1.000
_cell.length_b   1.000
_cell.length_c   1.000
_cell.angle_alpha   90.00
_cell.angle_beta   90.00
_cell.angle_gamma   90.00
#
_symmetry.space_group_name_H-M   'P 1'
#
loop_
_entity.id
_entity.type
_entity.pdbx_description
1 polymer ?
#
loop_
_entity_poly.entity_id
_entity_poly.type
_entity_poly.pdbx_seq_one_letter_code
_entity_poly.pdbx_strand_id
1 'polypeptide(L)'
;MLKYFFILFFLIFTAHSNASNKNKIIENLKNTNNLDFNFEQNVNGKIENGNCTIEYPKKIFCEYAKSSNKILVSNGKSLIIKTLTSYYRYPLNKTPLNFILDKNFLINKVKVLEERIVDGSLINYTIKENDIEINIFFDKETHDLIGWQNTDIYQNFNITFLSSIRKNRIISKNIFELPAQN
;
A
#
# COMPACT_ATOMS: atom_id res chain seq x y z
N MET A 1 14.85 -25.80 68.08
CA MET A 1 14.68 -24.49 67.39
C MET A 1 14.74 -24.74 65.90
N LEU A 2 13.61 -24.79 65.22
CA LEU A 2 13.45 -25.15 63.82
C LEU A 2 13.40 -23.83 63.03
N LYS A 3 14.44 -23.52 62.21
CA LYS A 3 14.48 -22.36 61.34
C LYS A 3 13.70 -22.65 60.05
N TYR A 4 12.53 -22.06 59.88
CA TYR A 4 11.79 -22.09 58.60
C TYR A 4 12.46 -21.18 57.59
N PHE A 5 13.03 -21.77 56.55
CA PHE A 5 13.61 -21.05 55.42
C PHE A 5 12.46 -20.85 54.39
N PHE A 6 11.95 -19.65 54.34
CA PHE A 6 10.86 -19.28 53.43
C PHE A 6 11.48 -18.91 52.09
N ILE A 7 11.49 -19.86 51.11
CA ILE A 7 11.90 -19.58 49.74
C ILE A 7 10.72 -18.88 49.04
N LEU A 8 10.84 -17.57 48.86
CA LEU A 8 9.92 -16.75 48.06
C LEU A 8 10.21 -17.00 46.59
N PHE A 9 9.41 -17.88 45.97
CA PHE A 9 9.48 -18.17 44.54
C PHE A 9 8.82 -17.01 43.76
N PHE A 10 9.64 -16.05 43.27
CA PHE A 10 9.20 -14.94 42.43
C PHE A 10 8.86 -15.50 41.05
N LEU A 11 7.59 -15.82 40.77
CA LEU A 11 7.08 -16.13 39.43
C LEU A 11 7.13 -14.83 38.59
N ILE A 12 8.19 -14.72 37.79
CA ILE A 12 8.30 -13.66 36.77
C ILE A 12 7.32 -14.06 35.65
N PHE A 13 6.10 -13.54 35.71
CA PHE A 13 5.17 -13.56 34.60
C PHE A 13 5.72 -12.62 33.52
N THR A 14 6.42 -13.17 32.53
CA THR A 14 6.74 -12.46 31.29
C THR A 14 5.45 -12.28 30.51
N ALA A 15 4.80 -11.13 30.68
CA ALA A 15 3.70 -10.73 29.83
C ALA A 15 4.24 -10.55 28.40
N HIS A 16 4.02 -11.52 27.54
CA HIS A 16 4.26 -11.39 26.11
C HIS A 16 3.21 -10.39 25.58
N SER A 17 3.58 -9.12 25.50
CA SER A 17 2.79 -8.13 24.80
C SER A 17 2.86 -8.45 23.29
N ASN A 18 1.89 -9.18 22.78
CA ASN A 18 1.71 -9.31 21.33
C ASN A 18 1.40 -7.93 20.76
N ALA A 19 2.34 -7.36 20.00
CA ALA A 19 2.10 -6.12 19.30
C ALA A 19 0.85 -6.26 18.42
N SER A 20 -0.08 -5.30 18.51
CA SER A 20 -1.30 -5.31 17.71
C SER A 20 -0.96 -5.26 16.22
N ASN A 21 -1.85 -5.78 15.35
CA ASN A 21 -1.69 -5.68 13.89
C ASN A 21 -1.39 -4.24 13.47
N LYS A 22 -2.10 -3.29 14.06
CA LYS A 22 -1.91 -1.85 13.84
C LYS A 22 -0.46 -1.41 14.04
N ASN A 23 0.17 -1.80 15.15
CA ASN A 23 1.56 -1.44 15.44
C ASN A 23 2.53 -2.08 14.44
N LYS A 24 2.31 -3.34 14.08
CA LYS A 24 3.14 -4.06 13.11
C LYS A 24 3.02 -3.44 11.71
N ILE A 25 1.81 -3.07 11.26
CA ILE A 25 1.59 -2.37 9.99
C ILE A 25 2.32 -1.02 9.99
N ILE A 26 2.20 -0.24 11.08
CA ILE A 26 2.86 1.06 11.20
C ILE A 26 4.38 0.90 11.13
N GLU A 27 4.94 -0.07 11.82
CA GLU A 27 6.38 -0.36 11.80
C GLU A 27 6.83 -0.78 10.40
N ASN A 28 6.09 -1.67 9.75
CA ASN A 28 6.38 -2.13 8.40
C ASN A 28 6.36 -0.97 7.39
N LEU A 29 5.33 -0.12 7.42
CA LEU A 29 5.25 1.08 6.58
C LEU A 29 6.43 2.03 6.83
N LYS A 30 6.82 2.28 8.11
CA LYS A 30 7.97 3.13 8.44
C LYS A 30 9.27 2.61 7.81
N ASN A 31 9.48 1.30 7.86
CA ASN A 31 10.68 0.63 7.38
C ASN A 31 10.69 0.41 5.86
N THR A 32 9.59 0.75 5.16
CA THR A 32 9.47 0.61 3.71
C THR A 32 9.73 1.94 3.00
N ASN A 33 10.79 2.02 2.21
CA ASN A 33 11.09 3.21 1.38
C ASN A 33 10.57 3.04 -0.05
N ASN A 34 10.59 1.81 -0.55
CA ASN A 34 10.06 1.48 -1.86
C ASN A 34 9.49 0.07 -1.88
N LEU A 35 8.61 -0.17 -2.84
CA LEU A 35 8.01 -1.46 -3.15
C LEU A 35 8.18 -1.75 -4.64
N ASP A 36 8.57 -2.97 -4.96
CA ASP A 36 8.57 -3.53 -6.30
C ASP A 36 7.67 -4.77 -6.27
N PHE A 37 6.68 -4.86 -7.17
CA PHE A 37 5.64 -5.88 -7.09
C PHE A 37 4.97 -6.15 -8.43
N ASN A 38 4.35 -7.32 -8.57
CA ASN A 38 3.39 -7.60 -9.60
C ASN A 38 1.99 -7.17 -9.12
N PHE A 39 1.15 -6.72 -10.04
CA PHE A 39 -0.23 -6.38 -9.71
C PHE A 39 -1.23 -7.07 -10.62
N GLU A 40 -2.41 -7.31 -10.07
CA GLU A 40 -3.64 -7.58 -10.79
C GLU A 40 -4.66 -6.50 -10.42
N GLN A 41 -5.24 -5.86 -11.42
CA GLN A 41 -6.21 -4.80 -11.27
C GLN A 41 -7.50 -5.16 -11.99
N ASN A 42 -8.62 -5.00 -11.31
CA ASN A 42 -9.95 -5.12 -11.92
C ASN A 42 -10.61 -3.74 -11.97
N VAL A 43 -10.92 -3.27 -13.16
CA VAL A 43 -11.64 -2.02 -13.41
C VAL A 43 -12.95 -2.35 -14.07
N ASN A 44 -14.06 -2.31 -13.32
CA ASN A 44 -15.41 -2.65 -13.82
C ASN A 44 -15.48 -4.00 -14.56
N GLY A 45 -14.80 -5.03 -14.04
CA GLY A 45 -14.78 -6.37 -14.64
C GLY A 45 -13.67 -6.59 -15.66
N LYS A 46 -12.96 -5.55 -16.10
CA LYS A 46 -11.78 -5.69 -16.96
C LYS A 46 -10.54 -5.95 -16.12
N ILE A 47 -9.92 -7.10 -16.31
CA ILE A 47 -8.69 -7.48 -15.62
C ILE A 47 -7.47 -6.98 -16.40
N GLU A 48 -6.60 -6.25 -15.73
CA GLU A 48 -5.27 -5.83 -16.21
C GLU A 48 -4.22 -6.28 -15.20
N ASN A 49 -3.04 -6.64 -15.66
CA ASN A 49 -1.92 -7.03 -14.82
C ASN A 49 -0.61 -6.43 -15.34
N GLY A 50 0.41 -6.47 -14.50
CA GLY A 50 1.73 -5.94 -14.83
C GLY A 50 2.63 -5.91 -13.62
N ASN A 51 3.62 -5.04 -13.67
CA ASN A 51 4.57 -4.80 -12.59
C ASN A 51 4.65 -3.30 -12.28
N CYS A 52 4.83 -3.00 -11.01
CA CYS A 52 4.97 -1.64 -10.52
C CYS A 52 6.15 -1.50 -9.57
N THR A 53 6.72 -0.30 -9.58
CA THR A 53 7.63 0.17 -8.53
C THR A 53 7.06 1.42 -7.89
N ILE A 54 6.92 1.43 -6.57
CA ILE A 54 6.58 2.61 -5.76
C ILE A 54 7.84 3.07 -5.03
N GLU A 55 8.11 4.37 -5.05
CA GLU A 55 9.06 5.04 -4.17
C GLU A 55 8.32 6.09 -3.35
N TYR A 56 8.29 5.89 -2.05
CA TYR A 56 7.69 6.86 -1.13
C TYR A 56 8.56 8.10 -0.95
N PRO A 57 7.96 9.31 -0.91
CA PRO A 57 6.55 9.56 -1.11
C PRO A 57 6.17 9.76 -2.59
N LYS A 58 4.97 9.34 -2.96
CA LYS A 58 4.20 9.81 -4.13
C LYS A 58 4.74 9.47 -5.52
N LYS A 59 5.76 8.62 -5.65
CA LYS A 59 6.25 8.19 -6.95
C LYS A 59 5.80 6.74 -7.23
N ILE A 60 5.40 6.49 -8.46
CA ILE A 60 5.04 5.17 -8.96
C ILE A 60 5.37 5.06 -10.44
N PHE A 61 5.84 3.90 -10.85
CA PHE A 61 5.98 3.50 -12.23
C PHE A 61 5.37 2.12 -12.41
N CYS A 62 4.46 1.96 -13.37
CA CYS A 62 3.85 0.68 -13.70
C CYS A 62 3.91 0.42 -15.20
N GLU A 63 4.24 -0.82 -15.56
CA GLU A 63 4.14 -1.37 -16.90
C GLU A 63 3.04 -2.41 -16.94
N TYR A 64 2.10 -2.26 -17.87
CA TYR A 64 0.97 -3.17 -18.03
C TYR A 64 1.30 -4.26 -19.03
N ALA A 65 1.14 -5.52 -18.62
CA ALA A 65 1.24 -6.65 -19.52
C ALA A 65 0.06 -6.64 -20.52
N LYS A 66 0.27 -7.05 -21.75
CA LYS A 66 -0.76 -7.21 -22.81
C LYS A 66 -1.51 -5.93 -23.25
N SER A 67 -1.16 -4.77 -22.74
CA SER A 67 -1.84 -3.51 -23.09
C SER A 67 -0.90 -2.61 -23.87
N SER A 68 -1.05 -2.51 -25.19
CA SER A 68 -0.49 -1.48 -26.10
C SER A 68 0.61 -0.56 -25.53
N ASN A 69 1.65 -1.11 -24.89
CA ASN A 69 2.70 -0.39 -24.16
C ASN A 69 2.14 0.60 -23.13
N LYS A 70 1.07 0.23 -22.45
CA LYS A 70 0.47 1.07 -21.39
C LYS A 70 1.42 1.18 -20.21
N ILE A 71 1.73 2.40 -19.85
CA ILE A 71 2.48 2.75 -18.63
C ILE A 71 1.69 3.74 -17.78
N LEU A 72 1.92 3.69 -16.47
CA LEU A 72 1.44 4.68 -15.51
C LEU A 72 2.65 5.19 -14.73
N VAL A 73 2.83 6.51 -14.70
CA VAL A 73 3.99 7.14 -14.06
C VAL A 73 3.55 8.31 -13.20
N SER A 74 4.03 8.37 -11.97
CA SER A 74 3.95 9.59 -11.15
C SER A 74 5.34 10.01 -10.67
N ASN A 75 5.63 11.30 -10.78
CA ASN A 75 6.83 11.93 -10.22
C ASN A 75 6.59 12.62 -8.87
N GLY A 76 5.43 12.39 -8.26
CA GLY A 76 4.99 13.01 -7.01
C GLY A 76 4.12 14.27 -7.19
N LYS A 77 4.04 14.83 -8.40
CA LYS A 77 3.20 16.00 -8.73
C LYS A 77 2.14 15.71 -9.77
N SER A 78 2.54 15.04 -10.84
CA SER A 78 1.66 14.65 -11.95
C SER A 78 1.62 13.14 -12.07
N LEU A 79 0.47 12.63 -12.47
CA LEU A 79 0.23 11.25 -12.87
C LEU A 79 0.02 11.22 -14.38
N ILE A 80 0.77 10.39 -15.09
CA ILE A 80 0.61 10.17 -16.53
C ILE A 80 0.19 8.72 -16.76
N ILE A 81 -0.79 8.55 -17.64
CA ILE A 81 -1.15 7.27 -18.25
C ILE A 81 -0.89 7.42 -19.74
N LYS A 82 0.03 6.62 -20.27
CA LYS A 82 0.42 6.66 -21.69
C LYS A 82 0.26 5.26 -22.30
N THR A 83 -0.23 5.24 -23.54
CA THR A 83 -0.26 4.07 -24.41
C THR A 83 0.40 4.44 -25.75
N LEU A 84 0.38 3.55 -26.72
CA LEU A 84 0.83 3.88 -28.10
C LEU A 84 0.03 5.01 -28.72
N THR A 85 -1.27 5.13 -28.38
CA THR A 85 -2.21 6.02 -29.07
C THR A 85 -2.80 7.11 -28.16
N SER A 86 -2.53 7.07 -26.85
CA SER A 86 -3.18 7.95 -25.87
C SER A 86 -2.20 8.46 -24.84
N TYR A 87 -2.42 9.69 -24.40
CA TYR A 87 -1.65 10.34 -23.36
C TYR A 87 -2.58 11.14 -22.45
N TYR A 88 -2.63 10.77 -21.17
CA TYR A 88 -3.43 11.45 -20.16
C TYR A 88 -2.54 11.95 -19.03
N ARG A 89 -2.74 13.20 -18.63
CA ARG A 89 -2.02 13.81 -17.52
C ARG A 89 -3.00 14.37 -16.50
N TYR A 90 -2.80 13.97 -15.25
CA TYR A 90 -3.60 14.41 -14.11
C TYR A 90 -2.72 15.02 -13.02
N PRO A 91 -3.17 16.05 -12.30
CA PRO A 91 -2.56 16.41 -11.03
C PRO A 91 -2.70 15.24 -10.05
N LEU A 92 -1.59 14.77 -9.47
CA LEU A 92 -1.63 13.60 -8.57
C LEU A 92 -2.59 13.81 -7.39
N ASN A 93 -2.63 15.03 -6.84
CA ASN A 93 -3.49 15.39 -5.71
C ASN A 93 -5.00 15.35 -6.01
N LYS A 94 -5.40 15.14 -7.25
CA LYS A 94 -6.79 14.91 -7.67
C LYS A 94 -7.11 13.44 -7.91
N THR A 95 -6.22 12.54 -7.54
CA THR A 95 -6.38 11.10 -7.74
C THR A 95 -6.29 10.33 -6.41
N PRO A 96 -6.93 9.15 -6.27
CA PRO A 96 -6.80 8.31 -5.10
C PRO A 96 -5.35 7.89 -4.80
N LEU A 97 -4.51 7.78 -5.83
CA LEU A 97 -3.08 7.44 -5.68
C LEU A 97 -2.32 8.45 -4.81
N ASN A 98 -2.77 9.71 -4.74
CA ASN A 98 -2.17 10.70 -3.85
C ASN A 98 -2.13 10.25 -2.39
N PHE A 99 -3.13 9.51 -1.95
CA PHE A 99 -3.25 9.00 -0.58
C PHE A 99 -2.52 7.66 -0.42
N ILE A 100 -2.65 6.78 -1.39
CA ILE A 100 -2.04 5.43 -1.39
C ILE A 100 -0.51 5.54 -1.42
N LEU A 101 0.03 6.49 -2.18
CA LEU A 101 1.46 6.71 -2.34
C LEU A 101 2.09 7.60 -1.24
N ASP A 102 1.33 7.95 -0.21
CA ASP A 102 1.82 8.73 0.93
C ASP A 102 1.85 7.87 2.20
N LYS A 103 2.99 7.24 2.49
CA LYS A 103 3.10 6.35 3.66
C LYS A 103 2.84 7.06 4.99
N ASN A 104 3.17 8.35 5.12
CA ASN A 104 2.90 9.09 6.36
C ASN A 104 1.39 9.31 6.55
N PHE A 105 0.68 9.59 5.46
CA PHE A 105 -0.78 9.64 5.46
C PHE A 105 -1.36 8.27 5.87
N LEU A 106 -0.92 7.17 5.25
CA LEU A 106 -1.38 5.83 5.61
C LEU A 106 -1.11 5.50 7.08
N ILE A 107 0.09 5.78 7.60
CA ILE A 107 0.45 5.58 9.01
C ILE A 107 -0.51 6.35 9.93
N ASN A 108 -0.81 7.61 9.61
CA ASN A 108 -1.71 8.43 10.41
C ASN A 108 -3.14 7.88 10.39
N LYS A 109 -3.62 7.40 9.24
CA LYS A 109 -4.95 6.78 9.13
C LYS A 109 -5.02 5.44 9.88
N VAL A 110 -4.01 4.57 9.74
CA VAL A 110 -3.94 3.30 10.49
C VAL A 110 -3.97 3.51 12.00
N LYS A 111 -3.35 4.58 12.52
CA LYS A 111 -3.37 4.90 13.96
C LYS A 111 -4.78 5.14 14.51
N VAL A 112 -5.64 5.80 13.75
CA VAL A 112 -6.93 6.32 14.24
C VAL A 112 -8.14 5.52 13.76
N LEU A 113 -8.02 4.81 12.63
CA LEU A 113 -9.12 4.02 12.08
C LEU A 113 -9.21 2.65 12.76
N GLU A 114 -10.41 2.09 12.75
CA GLU A 114 -10.63 0.71 13.17
C GLU A 114 -10.25 -0.27 12.05
N GLU A 115 -9.59 -1.37 12.44
CA GLU A 115 -9.29 -2.45 11.53
C GLU A 115 -10.51 -3.36 11.35
N ARG A 116 -10.70 -3.87 10.13
CA ARG A 116 -11.66 -4.90 9.81
C ARG A 116 -10.92 -6.10 9.21
N ILE A 117 -11.12 -7.27 9.79
CA ILE A 117 -10.60 -8.52 9.22
C ILE A 117 -11.56 -9.00 8.14
N VAL A 118 -11.05 -9.24 6.95
CA VAL A 118 -11.79 -9.76 5.78
C VAL A 118 -11.22 -11.14 5.44
N ASP A 119 -12.11 -12.11 5.27
CA ASP A 119 -11.78 -13.51 4.91
C ASP A 119 -10.69 -14.15 5.77
N GLY A 120 -10.57 -13.70 7.03
CA GLY A 120 -9.62 -14.21 8.00
C GLY A 120 -8.15 -13.88 7.75
N SER A 121 -7.79 -13.38 6.57
CA SER A 121 -6.41 -13.16 6.11
C SER A 121 -6.06 -11.71 5.77
N LEU A 122 -7.05 -10.87 5.50
CA LEU A 122 -6.83 -9.48 5.13
C LEU A 122 -7.21 -8.53 6.27
N ILE A 123 -6.38 -7.53 6.51
CA ILE A 123 -6.69 -6.40 7.38
C ILE A 123 -7.06 -5.22 6.50
N ASN A 124 -8.30 -4.73 6.63
CA ASN A 124 -8.82 -3.63 5.86
C ASN A 124 -8.97 -2.37 6.72
N TYR A 125 -8.59 -1.23 6.14
CA TYR A 125 -8.91 0.11 6.63
C TYR A 125 -9.66 0.88 5.57
N THR A 126 -10.83 1.41 5.92
CA THR A 126 -11.63 2.28 5.04
C THR A 126 -11.32 3.73 5.34
N ILE A 127 -10.73 4.41 4.37
CA ILE A 127 -10.34 5.83 4.44
C ILE A 127 -11.35 6.64 3.64
N LYS A 128 -11.93 7.66 4.26
CA LYS A 128 -12.79 8.66 3.59
C LYS A 128 -12.09 10.00 3.66
N GLU A 129 -11.82 10.60 2.52
CA GLU A 129 -11.10 11.86 2.40
C GLU A 129 -11.54 12.61 1.13
N ASN A 130 -12.02 13.87 1.29
CA ASN A 130 -12.42 14.72 0.16
C ASN A 130 -13.34 14.03 -0.88
N ASP A 131 -14.41 13.39 -0.42
CA ASP A 131 -15.38 12.61 -1.22
C ASP A 131 -14.81 11.36 -1.91
N ILE A 132 -13.56 11.01 -1.61
CA ILE A 132 -12.93 9.78 -2.08
C ILE A 132 -12.98 8.74 -0.95
N GLU A 133 -13.48 7.55 -1.28
CA GLU A 133 -13.40 6.38 -0.40
C GLU A 133 -12.35 5.42 -0.94
N ILE A 134 -11.44 5.01 -0.05
CA ILE A 134 -10.36 4.06 -0.35
C ILE A 134 -10.37 2.98 0.71
N ASN A 135 -10.43 1.73 0.30
CA ASN A 135 -10.13 0.60 1.15
C ASN A 135 -8.68 0.18 0.92
N ILE A 136 -7.90 0.11 2.00
CA ILE A 136 -6.50 -0.35 1.96
C ILE A 136 -6.43 -1.71 2.62
N PHE A 137 -5.74 -2.64 1.97
CA PHE A 137 -5.59 -4.02 2.42
C PHE A 137 -4.15 -4.32 2.83
N PHE A 138 -4.00 -4.87 4.03
CA PHE A 138 -2.74 -5.42 4.52
C PHE A 138 -2.89 -6.92 4.75
N ASP A 139 -1.82 -7.64 4.50
CA ASP A 139 -1.75 -9.05 4.84
C ASP A 139 -1.66 -9.23 6.37
N LYS A 140 -2.41 -10.17 6.93
CA LYS A 140 -2.50 -10.37 8.37
C LYS A 140 -1.25 -11.01 8.97
N GLU A 141 -0.47 -11.74 8.19
CA GLU A 141 0.73 -12.42 8.66
C GLU A 141 1.96 -11.53 8.48
N THR A 142 2.15 -11.00 7.28
CA THR A 142 3.33 -10.19 6.94
C THR A 142 3.16 -8.71 7.26
N HIS A 143 1.92 -8.23 7.40
CA HIS A 143 1.54 -6.82 7.61
C HIS A 143 1.98 -5.91 6.45
N ASP A 144 2.23 -6.49 5.29
CA ASP A 144 2.54 -5.76 4.06
C ASP A 144 1.29 -5.16 3.45
N LEU A 145 1.44 -4.01 2.78
CA LEU A 145 0.42 -3.49 1.88
C LEU A 145 0.27 -4.44 0.69
N ILE A 146 -0.90 -5.06 0.56
CA ILE A 146 -1.19 -6.05 -0.48
C ILE A 146 -2.31 -5.64 -1.44
N GLY A 147 -2.83 -4.44 -1.28
CA GLY A 147 -3.82 -3.96 -2.23
C GLY A 147 -4.59 -2.74 -1.76
N TRP A 148 -5.38 -2.25 -2.67
CA TRP A 148 -6.35 -1.18 -2.42
C TRP A 148 -7.54 -1.27 -3.36
N GLN A 149 -8.62 -0.65 -2.93
CA GLN A 149 -9.84 -0.50 -3.70
C GLN A 149 -10.29 0.95 -3.62
N ASN A 150 -10.71 1.51 -4.72
CA ASN A 150 -11.30 2.85 -4.79
C ASN A 150 -12.28 2.95 -5.95
N THR A 151 -13.06 4.01 -5.94
CA THR A 151 -13.83 4.45 -7.09
C THR A 151 -13.07 5.59 -7.76
N ASP A 152 -12.90 5.54 -9.06
CA ASP A 152 -12.27 6.62 -9.81
C ASP A 152 -13.22 7.82 -10.02
N ILE A 153 -12.72 8.89 -10.65
CA ILE A 153 -13.50 10.11 -10.91
C ILE A 153 -14.70 9.89 -11.84
N TYR A 154 -14.73 8.77 -12.56
CA TYR A 154 -15.84 8.37 -13.44
C TYR A 154 -16.79 7.37 -12.79
N GLN A 155 -16.67 7.17 -11.47
CA GLN A 155 -17.39 6.18 -10.68
C GLN A 155 -17.11 4.72 -11.06
N ASN A 156 -15.98 4.47 -11.74
CA ASN A 156 -15.53 3.11 -12.01
C ASN A 156 -14.96 2.50 -10.74
N PHE A 157 -15.46 1.33 -10.41
CA PHE A 157 -14.90 0.51 -9.34
C PHE A 157 -13.55 -0.05 -9.77
N ASN A 158 -12.56 0.15 -8.93
CA ASN A 158 -11.19 -0.27 -9.17
C ASN A 158 -10.65 -0.97 -7.93
N ILE A 159 -10.23 -2.22 -8.08
CA ILE A 159 -9.52 -2.97 -7.05
C ILE A 159 -8.20 -3.47 -7.61
N THR A 160 -7.12 -3.28 -6.85
CA THR A 160 -5.77 -3.70 -7.20
C THR A 160 -5.20 -4.56 -6.09
N PHE A 161 -4.72 -5.75 -6.43
CA PHE A 161 -3.96 -6.62 -5.53
C PHE A 161 -2.51 -6.74 -5.97
N LEU A 162 -1.63 -6.81 -4.98
CA LEU A 162 -0.19 -6.89 -5.12
C LEU A 162 0.29 -8.31 -4.80
N SER A 163 1.24 -8.78 -5.57
CA SER A 163 1.92 -10.06 -5.35
C SER A 163 3.42 -9.94 -5.61
N SER A 164 4.20 -10.94 -5.16
CA SER A 164 5.67 -10.96 -5.33
C SER A 164 6.35 -9.68 -4.82
N ILE A 165 5.87 -9.17 -3.68
CA ILE A 165 6.31 -7.90 -3.12
C ILE A 165 7.77 -7.99 -2.65
N ARG A 166 8.58 -7.03 -3.09
CA ARG A 166 9.98 -6.83 -2.68
C ARG A 166 10.14 -5.41 -2.16
N LYS A 167 10.72 -5.26 -0.98
CA LYS A 167 10.90 -3.96 -0.31
C LYS A 167 12.36 -3.48 -0.42
N ASN A 168 12.54 -2.16 -0.42
CA ASN A 168 13.81 -1.48 -0.28
C ASN A 168 14.87 -1.93 -1.30
N ARG A 169 14.45 -2.13 -2.55
CA ARG A 169 15.34 -2.47 -3.66
C ARG A 169 16.09 -1.23 -4.16
N ILE A 170 17.23 -1.44 -4.79
CA ILE A 170 17.91 -0.38 -5.51
C ILE A 170 17.08 -0.05 -6.75
N ILE A 171 16.68 1.21 -6.89
CA ILE A 171 15.83 1.70 -7.98
C ILE A 171 16.66 2.63 -8.87
N SER A 172 16.51 2.49 -10.21
CA SER A 172 17.05 3.44 -11.16
C SER A 172 16.37 4.80 -10.98
N LYS A 173 17.15 5.88 -10.86
CA LYS A 173 16.63 7.22 -10.58
C LYS A 173 15.66 7.74 -11.65
N ASN A 174 15.77 7.27 -12.88
CA ASN A 174 15.06 7.82 -14.03
C ASN A 174 13.69 7.15 -14.30
N ILE A 175 13.34 6.07 -13.61
CA ILE A 175 12.08 5.36 -13.90
C ILE A 175 10.82 6.19 -13.62
N PHE A 176 10.92 7.21 -12.77
CA PHE A 176 9.81 8.12 -12.43
C PHE A 176 9.80 9.39 -13.26
N GLU A 177 10.65 9.50 -14.29
CA GLU A 177 10.60 10.61 -15.23
C GLU A 177 9.32 10.52 -16.06
N LEU A 178 8.66 11.67 -16.21
CA LEU A 178 7.42 11.71 -16.96
C LEU A 178 7.71 11.57 -18.45
N PRO A 179 7.08 10.63 -19.16
CA PRO A 179 7.27 10.48 -20.60
C PRO A 179 6.74 11.70 -21.34
N ALA A 180 7.40 12.07 -22.43
CA ALA A 180 6.91 13.11 -23.33
C ALA A 180 5.60 12.72 -23.99
N GLN A 181 4.77 13.70 -24.28
CA GLN A 181 3.65 13.57 -25.18
C GLN A 181 4.22 13.56 -26.60
N ASN A 182 4.03 12.48 -27.34
CA ASN A 182 4.45 12.39 -28.74
C ASN A 182 3.45 13.09 -29.64
#